data_819e8654b749aef999ff40f8e8504fdd
#
_entry.id   819e8654b749aef999ff40f8e8504fdd
#
_cell.length_a   1.000
_cell.length_b   1.000
_cell.length_c   1.000
_cell.angle_alpha   90.00
_cell.angle_beta   90.00
_cell.angle_gamma   90.00
#
_symmetry.space_group_name_H-M   'P 1'
#
loop_
_entity.id
_entity.type
_entity.pdbx_description
1 polymer ?
#
loop_
_entity_poly.entity_id
_entity_poly.type
_entity_poly.pdbx_seq_one_letter_code
_entity_poly.pdbx_strand_id
1 'polypeptide(L)'
;MKIALVQMDVAHGKPVENKKHVKEMLERALDGNPDVIVLPEMWNTGYALDELDGLADKEGLDSQELLSHFARKHAVAIIGGSVAIEKDGKFYNTTYVYNKSGDLINTYSKVHLFGLMAEDQYMSAGSSESVFELDGVTAASVICYDIRFPEWVRYTDGTRG
;
A
#
# COMPACT_ATOMS: atom_id res chain seq x y z
N MET A 1 17.38 8.78 -7.49
CA MET A 1 16.46 8.20 -6.48
C MET A 1 16.86 6.75 -6.25
N LYS A 2 17.11 6.35 -5.00
CA LYS A 2 17.41 4.97 -4.58
C LYS A 2 16.17 4.37 -3.91
N ILE A 3 15.71 3.23 -4.40
CA ILE A 3 14.49 2.59 -3.92
C ILE A 3 14.85 1.28 -3.21
N ALA A 4 14.37 1.08 -1.99
CA ALA A 4 14.43 -0.19 -1.30
C ALA A 4 13.08 -0.92 -1.45
N LEU A 5 13.12 -2.10 -2.03
CA LEU A 5 11.95 -2.98 -2.11
C LEU A 5 11.95 -3.96 -0.94
N VAL A 6 10.93 -3.90 -0.11
CA VAL A 6 10.77 -4.83 1.01
C VAL A 6 10.07 -6.09 0.52
N GLN A 7 10.78 -7.21 0.60
CA GLN A 7 10.19 -8.53 0.47
C GLN A 7 10.13 -9.19 1.85
N MET A 8 8.94 -9.56 2.28
CA MET A 8 8.72 -10.19 3.56
C MET A 8 7.75 -11.37 3.43
N ASP A 9 7.87 -12.30 4.31
CA ASP A 9 6.86 -13.33 4.50
C ASP A 9 5.66 -12.73 5.26
N VAL A 10 4.49 -12.80 4.65
CA VAL A 10 3.25 -12.26 5.23
C VAL A 10 2.46 -13.42 5.85
N ALA A 11 2.38 -13.44 7.17
CA ALA A 11 1.62 -14.45 7.88
C ALA A 11 0.11 -14.25 7.66
N HIS A 12 -0.54 -15.30 7.15
CA HIS A 12 -1.96 -15.30 6.80
C HIS A 12 -2.84 -15.06 8.04
N GLY A 13 -3.68 -14.03 8.01
CA GLY A 13 -4.61 -13.70 9.09
C GLY A 13 -3.94 -13.25 10.40
N LYS A 14 -2.70 -12.73 10.36
CA LYS A 14 -1.93 -12.37 11.56
C LYS A 14 -1.50 -10.88 11.56
N PRO A 15 -2.44 -9.92 11.64
CA PRO A 15 -2.09 -8.51 11.48
C PRO A 15 -1.11 -7.98 12.54
N VAL A 16 -1.17 -8.46 13.77
CA VAL A 16 -0.25 -8.05 14.83
C VAL A 16 1.18 -8.52 14.55
N GLU A 17 1.34 -9.76 14.11
CA GLU A 17 2.63 -10.36 13.75
C GLU A 17 3.20 -9.67 12.51
N ASN A 18 2.40 -9.47 11.50
CA ASN A 18 2.77 -8.78 10.26
C ASN A 18 3.19 -7.32 10.52
N LYS A 19 2.45 -6.60 11.36
CA LYS A 19 2.79 -5.22 11.76
C LYS A 19 4.15 -5.15 12.46
N LYS A 20 4.47 -6.13 13.31
CA LYS A 20 5.79 -6.24 13.93
C LYS A 20 6.87 -6.50 12.88
N HIS A 21 6.63 -7.46 11.99
CA HIS A 21 7.57 -7.82 10.94
C HIS A 21 7.84 -6.66 9.97
N VAL A 22 6.80 -5.92 9.57
CA VAL A 22 6.97 -4.71 8.75
C VAL A 22 7.88 -3.69 9.42
N LYS A 23 7.72 -3.44 10.73
CA LYS A 23 8.62 -2.53 11.47
C LYS A 23 10.08 -2.98 11.40
N GLU A 24 10.34 -4.25 11.62
CA GLU A 24 11.69 -4.83 11.53
C GLU A 24 12.27 -4.68 10.10
N MET A 25 11.46 -4.94 9.09
CA MET A 25 11.88 -4.81 7.68
C MET A 25 12.11 -3.36 7.26
N LEU A 26 11.29 -2.42 7.74
CA LEU A 26 11.50 -0.99 7.51
C LEU A 26 12.83 -0.52 8.12
N GLU A 27 13.15 -0.91 9.35
CA GLU A 27 14.45 -0.56 9.98
C GLU A 27 15.62 -1.14 9.18
N ARG A 28 15.54 -2.38 8.74
CA ARG A 28 16.58 -3.01 7.90
C ARG A 28 16.74 -2.34 6.55
N ALA A 29 15.65 -1.84 5.96
CA ALA A 29 15.70 -1.14 4.68
C ALA A 29 16.56 0.13 4.73
N LEU A 30 16.67 0.77 5.90
CA LEU A 30 17.49 1.96 6.10
C LEU A 30 18.99 1.71 5.94
N ASP A 31 19.49 0.49 6.13
CA ASP A 31 20.91 0.14 5.94
C ASP A 31 21.38 0.48 4.51
N GLY A 32 20.46 0.44 3.56
CA GLY A 32 20.71 0.83 2.18
C GLY A 32 20.76 2.35 1.96
N ASN A 33 20.41 3.18 2.92
CA ASN A 33 20.21 4.63 2.77
C ASN A 33 19.32 4.96 1.55
N PRO A 34 18.06 4.46 1.51
CA PRO A 34 17.15 4.68 0.41
C PRO A 34 16.50 6.07 0.45
N ASP A 35 16.10 6.58 -0.72
CA ASP A 35 15.21 7.74 -0.82
C ASP A 35 13.75 7.35 -0.57
N VAL A 36 13.39 6.13 -1.01
CA VAL A 36 12.03 5.57 -0.95
C VAL A 36 12.07 4.12 -0.52
N ILE A 37 11.16 3.72 0.38
CA ILE A 37 10.92 2.33 0.73
C ILE A 37 9.55 1.91 0.18
N VAL A 38 9.47 0.75 -0.46
CA VAL A 38 8.24 0.17 -1.00
C VAL A 38 7.91 -1.12 -0.28
N LEU A 39 6.70 -1.22 0.27
CA LEU A 39 6.19 -2.41 0.96
C LEU A 39 5.40 -3.32 -0.01
N PRO A 40 5.17 -4.61 0.35
CA PRO A 40 4.39 -5.53 -0.47
C PRO A 40 2.87 -5.29 -0.37
N GLU A 41 2.11 -5.99 -1.22
CA GLU A 41 0.66 -6.00 -1.21
C GLU A 41 0.12 -6.77 0.01
N MET A 42 -1.01 -6.28 0.58
CA MET A 42 -1.78 -6.93 1.65
C MET A 42 -0.92 -7.35 2.86
N TRP A 43 0.08 -6.53 3.19
CA TRP A 43 1.05 -6.91 4.22
C TRP A 43 0.47 -6.99 5.64
N ASN A 44 -0.69 -6.41 5.91
CA ASN A 44 -1.31 -6.48 7.25
C ASN A 44 -2.01 -7.83 7.50
N THR A 45 -2.82 -8.32 6.57
CA THR A 45 -3.66 -9.51 6.75
C THR A 45 -3.24 -10.70 5.89
N GLY A 46 -2.40 -10.46 4.86
CA GLY A 46 -2.30 -11.40 3.76
C GLY A 46 -3.66 -11.51 3.06
N TYR A 47 -3.87 -12.60 2.34
CA TYR A 47 -5.14 -12.86 1.65
C TYR A 47 -6.15 -13.65 2.50
N ALA A 48 -6.26 -13.34 3.80
CA ALA A 48 -7.29 -13.87 4.71
C ALA A 48 -8.63 -13.16 4.46
N LEU A 49 -9.16 -13.28 3.24
CA LEU A 49 -10.28 -12.48 2.74
C LEU A 49 -11.60 -12.79 3.45
N ASP A 50 -11.78 -14.02 3.87
CA ASP A 50 -12.97 -14.49 4.59
C ASP A 50 -12.99 -14.08 6.08
N GLU A 51 -11.90 -13.53 6.60
CA GLU A 51 -11.75 -13.08 7.98
C GLU A 51 -11.64 -11.54 8.11
N LEU A 52 -11.82 -10.78 7.03
CA LEU A 52 -11.59 -9.32 7.01
C LEU A 52 -12.42 -8.55 8.04
N ASP A 53 -13.63 -9.01 8.36
CA ASP A 53 -14.50 -8.38 9.38
C ASP A 53 -13.81 -8.23 10.76
N GLY A 54 -12.88 -9.12 11.07
CA GLY A 54 -12.12 -9.08 12.33
C GLY A 54 -10.66 -8.63 12.18
N LEU A 55 -10.15 -8.53 10.96
CA LEU A 55 -8.71 -8.34 10.69
C LEU A 55 -8.37 -7.04 9.97
N ALA A 56 -9.30 -6.47 9.21
CA ALA A 56 -9.04 -5.27 8.43
C ALA A 56 -8.76 -4.06 9.33
N ASP A 57 -7.87 -3.20 8.87
CA ASP A 57 -7.52 -1.96 9.57
C ASP A 57 -8.64 -0.93 9.38
N LYS A 58 -9.27 -0.51 10.49
CA LYS A 58 -10.36 0.47 10.49
C LYS A 58 -9.87 1.81 9.93
N GLU A 59 -10.48 2.26 8.83
CA GLU A 59 -10.10 3.48 8.10
C GLU A 59 -8.59 3.51 7.74
N GLY A 60 -7.88 2.38 7.89
CA GLY A 60 -6.44 2.30 7.71
C GLY A 60 -5.61 3.06 8.75
N LEU A 61 -6.20 3.42 9.88
CA LEU A 61 -5.58 4.32 10.87
C LEU A 61 -4.30 3.77 11.47
N ASP A 62 -4.28 2.49 11.80
CA ASP A 62 -3.11 1.81 12.37
C ASP A 62 -1.91 1.79 11.40
N SER A 63 -2.20 1.52 10.13
CA SER A 63 -1.19 1.50 9.07
C SER A 63 -0.70 2.90 8.73
N GLN A 64 -1.60 3.86 8.66
CA GLN A 64 -1.27 5.25 8.39
C GLN A 64 -0.38 5.85 9.50
N GLU A 65 -0.72 5.62 10.77
CA GLU A 65 0.09 6.08 11.90
C GLU A 65 1.50 5.49 11.85
N LEU A 66 1.61 4.19 11.62
CA LEU A 66 2.89 3.50 11.49
C LEU A 66 3.76 4.10 10.40
N LEU A 67 3.21 4.22 9.18
CA LEU A 67 3.97 4.63 8.00
C LEU A 67 4.35 6.11 8.05
N SER A 68 3.40 6.98 8.45
CA SER A 68 3.65 8.42 8.62
C SER A 68 4.73 8.69 9.68
N HIS A 69 4.62 8.03 10.84
CA HIS A 69 5.59 8.18 11.91
C HIS A 69 6.99 7.73 11.47
N PHE A 70 7.08 6.58 10.80
CA PHE A 70 8.36 6.04 10.32
C PHE A 70 9.00 6.94 9.26
N ALA A 71 8.22 7.39 8.27
CA ALA A 71 8.68 8.28 7.22
C ALA A 71 9.28 9.57 7.81
N ARG A 72 8.55 10.21 8.73
CA ARG A 72 8.98 11.44 9.41
C ARG A 72 10.23 11.24 10.26
N LYS A 73 10.24 10.18 11.06
CA LYS A 73 11.36 9.87 11.99
C LYS A 73 12.67 9.67 11.26
N HIS A 74 12.64 9.02 10.10
CA HIS A 74 13.83 8.63 9.37
C HIS A 74 14.09 9.48 8.10
N ALA A 75 13.25 10.49 7.84
CA ALA A 75 13.32 11.35 6.66
C ALA A 75 13.40 10.55 5.34
N VAL A 76 12.61 9.45 5.23
CA VAL A 76 12.53 8.57 4.07
C VAL A 76 11.09 8.53 3.56
N ALA A 77 10.90 8.57 2.24
CA ALA A 77 9.58 8.43 1.66
C ALA A 77 9.12 6.96 1.68
N ILE A 78 7.80 6.73 1.79
CA ILE A 78 7.25 5.38 1.85
C ILE A 78 6.10 5.25 0.85
N ILE A 79 6.20 4.25 -0.03
CA ILE A 79 5.06 3.70 -0.76
C ILE A 79 4.60 2.48 0.03
N GLY A 80 3.46 2.58 0.70
CA GLY A 80 3.05 1.68 1.78
C GLY A 80 2.62 0.27 1.35
N GLY A 81 2.96 -0.15 0.14
CA GLY A 81 2.46 -1.42 -0.40
C GLY A 81 0.94 -1.38 -0.47
N SER A 82 0.28 -2.35 0.16
CA SER A 82 -1.15 -2.18 0.44
C SER A 82 -1.60 -2.94 1.68
N VAL A 83 -2.74 -2.53 2.21
CA VAL A 83 -3.38 -3.11 3.39
C VAL A 83 -4.86 -3.31 3.15
N ALA A 84 -5.42 -4.34 3.79
CA ALA A 84 -6.86 -4.47 3.89
C ALA A 84 -7.38 -3.45 4.90
N ILE A 85 -8.30 -2.60 4.45
CA ILE A 85 -8.98 -1.63 5.31
C ILE A 85 -10.48 -1.86 5.31
N GLU A 86 -11.14 -1.51 6.43
CA GLU A 86 -12.58 -1.35 6.49
C GLU A 86 -12.92 0.14 6.44
N LYS A 87 -13.78 0.53 5.51
CA LYS A 87 -14.28 1.89 5.39
C LYS A 87 -15.76 1.88 4.97
N ASP A 88 -16.60 2.62 5.69
CA ASP A 88 -18.05 2.69 5.43
C ASP A 88 -18.73 1.31 5.31
N GLY A 89 -18.30 0.33 6.12
CA GLY A 89 -18.82 -1.03 6.11
C GLY A 89 -18.43 -1.86 4.88
N LYS A 90 -17.38 -1.45 4.18
CA LYS A 90 -16.80 -2.16 3.03
C LYS A 90 -15.31 -2.36 3.21
N PHE A 91 -14.78 -3.41 2.60
CA PHE A 91 -13.34 -3.67 2.62
C PHE A 91 -12.68 -3.23 1.32
N TYR A 92 -11.47 -2.68 1.42
CA TYR A 92 -10.67 -2.23 0.29
C TYR A 92 -9.21 -2.68 0.44
N ASN A 93 -8.57 -2.94 -0.69
CA ASN A 93 -7.13 -3.14 -0.78
C ASN A 93 -6.48 -1.79 -1.10
N THR A 94 -5.86 -1.14 -0.10
CA THR A 94 -5.52 0.29 -0.16
C THR A 94 -4.04 0.52 0.12
N THR A 95 -3.41 1.36 -0.70
CA THR A 95 -2.05 1.89 -0.47
C THR A 95 -2.09 3.34 0.00
N TYR A 96 -1.11 3.70 0.81
CA TYR A 96 -0.84 5.06 1.29
C TYR A 96 0.59 5.44 0.92
N VAL A 97 0.79 6.66 0.43
CA VAL A 97 2.12 7.16 0.07
C VAL A 97 2.47 8.36 0.95
N TYR A 98 3.63 8.30 1.57
CA TYR A 98 4.13 9.33 2.48
C TYR A 98 5.44 9.94 1.95
N ASN A 99 5.54 11.27 2.03
CA ASN A 99 6.79 11.97 1.79
C ASN A 99 7.76 11.85 2.98
N LYS A 100 8.96 12.39 2.86
CA LYS A 100 10.01 12.38 3.89
C LYS A 100 9.63 13.12 5.18
N SER A 101 8.64 14.01 5.13
CA SER A 101 8.10 14.71 6.29
C SER A 101 7.01 13.91 7.00
N GLY A 102 6.62 12.75 6.47
CA GLY A 102 5.54 11.93 6.98
C GLY A 102 4.15 12.44 6.60
N ASP A 103 4.05 13.34 5.62
CA ASP A 103 2.76 13.81 5.12
C ASP A 103 2.21 12.79 4.11
N LEU A 104 0.92 12.51 4.22
CA LEU A 104 0.20 11.67 3.26
C LEU A 104 0.04 12.42 1.94
N ILE A 105 0.67 11.94 0.88
CA ILE A 105 0.63 12.58 -0.44
C ILE A 105 -0.26 11.86 -1.44
N ASN A 106 -0.57 10.59 -1.19
CA ASN A 106 -1.50 9.83 -2.02
C ASN A 106 -2.17 8.69 -1.25
N THR A 107 -3.41 8.39 -1.63
CA THR A 107 -4.17 7.21 -1.19
C THR A 107 -4.81 6.59 -2.42
N TYR A 108 -4.66 5.29 -2.59
CA TYR A 108 -5.23 4.56 -3.72
C TYR A 108 -5.79 3.21 -3.26
N SER A 109 -7.02 2.92 -3.65
CA SER A 109 -7.63 1.60 -3.48
C SER A 109 -7.68 0.87 -4.82
N LYS A 110 -7.26 -0.39 -4.83
CA LYS A 110 -7.19 -1.26 -6.00
C LYS A 110 -8.48 -1.22 -6.81
N VAL A 111 -8.38 -0.93 -8.10
CA VAL A 111 -9.53 -0.80 -8.99
C VAL A 111 -9.89 -2.14 -9.62
N HIS A 112 -8.91 -2.94 -10.01
CA HIS A 112 -9.13 -4.23 -10.65
C HIS A 112 -8.87 -5.37 -9.66
N LEU A 113 -9.95 -5.87 -9.08
CA LEU A 113 -9.89 -6.96 -8.11
C LEU A 113 -9.60 -8.30 -8.81
N PHE A 114 -8.86 -9.18 -8.13
CA PHE A 114 -8.41 -10.44 -8.70
C PHE A 114 -9.40 -11.57 -8.41
N GLY A 115 -10.33 -11.81 -9.33
CA GLY A 115 -11.41 -12.79 -9.17
C GLY A 115 -10.96 -14.24 -8.99
N LEU A 116 -9.77 -14.64 -9.50
CA LEU A 116 -9.24 -15.99 -9.28
C LEU A 116 -8.89 -16.29 -7.80
N MET A 117 -8.69 -15.25 -7.00
CA MET A 117 -8.53 -15.36 -5.55
C MET A 117 -9.80 -14.90 -4.80
N ALA A 118 -10.92 -14.76 -5.48
CA ALA A 118 -12.19 -14.31 -4.94
C ALA A 118 -12.14 -12.91 -4.27
N GLU A 119 -11.17 -12.08 -4.64
CA GLU A 119 -11.01 -10.74 -4.06
C GLU A 119 -12.27 -9.89 -4.28
N ASP A 120 -12.91 -10.01 -5.43
CA ASP A 120 -14.16 -9.35 -5.81
C ASP A 120 -15.41 -9.81 -5.01
N GLN A 121 -15.31 -10.93 -4.31
CA GLN A 121 -16.40 -11.42 -3.43
C GLN A 121 -16.34 -10.80 -2.04
N TYR A 122 -15.15 -10.38 -1.59
CA TYR A 122 -14.91 -9.89 -0.23
C TYR A 122 -14.59 -8.41 -0.17
N MET A 123 -14.01 -7.84 -1.24
CA MET A 123 -13.56 -6.45 -1.28
C MET A 123 -14.33 -5.63 -2.32
N SER A 124 -14.33 -4.34 -2.12
CA SER A 124 -14.87 -3.36 -3.06
C SER A 124 -13.76 -2.73 -3.88
N ALA A 125 -14.01 -2.52 -5.16
CA ALA A 125 -13.09 -1.80 -6.04
C ALA A 125 -13.01 -0.33 -5.67
N GLY A 126 -11.82 0.25 -5.78
CA GLY A 126 -11.60 1.69 -5.81
C GLY A 126 -12.10 2.31 -7.11
N SER A 127 -12.09 3.64 -7.17
CA SER A 127 -12.58 4.38 -8.35
C SER A 127 -11.69 5.57 -8.73
N SER A 128 -10.59 5.78 -8.02
CA SER A 128 -9.72 6.95 -8.21
C SER A 128 -8.39 6.54 -8.83
N GLU A 129 -7.82 7.45 -9.61
CA GLU A 129 -6.44 7.36 -10.09
C GLU A 129 -5.46 7.61 -8.94
N SER A 130 -4.22 7.16 -9.14
CA SER A 130 -3.15 7.31 -8.16
C SER A 130 -1.92 7.95 -8.79
N VAL A 131 -2.00 9.24 -9.05
CA VAL A 131 -0.86 10.04 -9.52
C VAL A 131 -0.40 10.98 -8.41
N PHE A 132 0.90 11.04 -8.17
CA PHE A 132 1.50 11.90 -7.14
C PHE A 132 2.91 12.34 -7.55
N GLU A 133 3.42 13.37 -6.89
CA GLU A 133 4.80 13.80 -7.03
C GLU A 133 5.62 13.37 -5.81
N LEU A 134 6.78 12.76 -6.05
CA LEU A 134 7.69 12.31 -5.01
C LEU A 134 9.12 12.72 -5.36
N ASP A 135 9.70 13.62 -4.56
CA ASP A 135 11.06 14.17 -4.76
C ASP A 135 11.27 14.72 -6.21
N GLY A 136 10.27 15.41 -6.75
CA GLY A 136 10.32 16.00 -8.09
C GLY A 136 10.11 15.00 -9.25
N VAL A 137 9.70 13.78 -8.92
CA VAL A 137 9.36 12.74 -9.91
C VAL A 137 7.86 12.47 -9.86
N THR A 138 7.18 12.61 -11.00
CA THR A 138 5.79 12.16 -11.14
C THR A 138 5.76 10.63 -11.12
N ALA A 139 4.94 10.09 -10.25
CA ALA A 139 4.78 8.65 -10.06
C ALA A 139 3.30 8.28 -9.92
N ALA A 140 3.00 7.01 -10.07
CA ALA A 140 1.67 6.46 -9.83
C ALA A 140 1.77 5.13 -9.11
N SER A 141 0.76 4.78 -8.32
CA SER A 141 0.63 3.47 -7.70
C SER A 141 -0.45 2.66 -8.42
N VAL A 142 -0.13 1.42 -8.70
CA VAL A 142 -1.10 0.39 -9.12
C VAL A 142 -0.86 -0.83 -8.23
N ILE A 143 -1.92 -1.60 -7.94
CA ILE A 143 -1.81 -2.74 -7.04
C ILE A 143 -2.00 -4.03 -7.83
N CYS A 144 -0.93 -4.82 -7.92
CA CYS A 144 -0.90 -6.20 -8.43
C CYS A 144 -1.65 -6.35 -9.77
N TYR A 145 -2.91 -6.83 -9.74
CA TYR A 145 -3.69 -7.14 -10.93
C TYR A 145 -4.01 -5.93 -11.81
N ASP A 146 -4.00 -4.71 -11.25
CA ASP A 146 -4.17 -3.47 -12.03
C ASP A 146 -3.18 -3.38 -13.21
N ILE A 147 -1.96 -3.95 -13.07
CA ILE A 147 -0.94 -3.92 -14.13
C ILE A 147 -1.36 -4.66 -15.41
N ARG A 148 -2.38 -5.53 -15.33
CA ARG A 148 -2.92 -6.25 -16.48
C ARG A 148 -3.82 -5.39 -17.37
N PHE A 149 -4.11 -4.18 -16.94
CA PHE A 149 -4.98 -3.22 -17.63
C PHE A 149 -4.14 -2.05 -18.15
N PRO A 150 -3.54 -2.16 -19.35
CA PRO A 150 -2.63 -1.14 -19.87
C PRO A 150 -3.29 0.22 -20.06
N GLU A 151 -4.60 0.26 -20.30
CA GLU A 151 -5.37 1.51 -20.36
C GLU A 151 -5.36 2.22 -19.01
N TRP A 152 -5.52 1.48 -17.91
CA TRP A 152 -5.45 2.02 -16.56
C TRP A 152 -4.06 2.54 -16.23
N VAL A 153 -3.02 1.79 -16.56
CA VAL A 153 -1.63 2.20 -16.34
C VAL A 153 -1.29 3.45 -17.13
N ARG A 154 -1.72 3.56 -18.40
CA ARG A 154 -1.54 4.78 -19.22
C ARG A 154 -2.32 5.98 -18.69
N TYR A 155 -3.47 5.74 -18.08
CA TYR A 155 -4.28 6.79 -17.48
C TYR A 155 -3.55 7.44 -16.30
N THR A 156 -2.79 6.65 -15.56
CA THR A 156 -2.01 7.11 -14.40
C THR A 156 -0.70 7.83 -14.78
N ASP A 157 -0.23 7.75 -16.03
CA ASP A 157 0.99 8.45 -16.48
C ASP A 157 0.73 9.89 -16.96
N GLY A 158 -0.54 10.34 -16.94
CA GLY A 158 -0.93 11.68 -17.35
C GLY A 158 -0.96 11.89 -18.86
N THR A 159 -0.68 10.87 -19.68
CA THR A 159 -0.79 10.94 -21.13
C THR A 159 -2.24 10.69 -21.55
N ARG A 160 -3.04 11.73 -21.43
CA ARG A 160 -4.37 11.75 -22.06
C ARG A 160 -4.18 11.92 -23.57
N GLY A 161 -4.40 10.85 -24.32
CA GLY A 161 -4.55 10.93 -25.76
C GLY A 161 -5.85 11.64 -26.17
#